data_749ed9d2c7f9e3ed78a5f7bf303ed114
#
_entry.id   749ed9d2c7f9e3ed78a5f7bf303ed114
#
_cell.length_a   1.000
_cell.length_b   1.000
_cell.length_c   1.000
_cell.angle_alpha   90.00
_cell.angle_beta   90.00
_cell.angle_gamma   90.00
#
_symmetry.space_group_name_H-M   'P 1'
#
loop_
_entity.id
_entity.type
_entity.pdbx_description
1 polymer ?
#
loop_
_entity_poly.entity_id
_entity_poly.type
_entity_poly.pdbx_seq_one_letter_code
_entity_poly.pdbx_strand_id
1 'polypeptide(L)'
;MLRYSRTITFLVLSVLILSACNSKPDHRKYIPKDAAVVAGINLSSLSKKIAWNMITGSKIFKEMEKKVPKKNGSDVMSGIDKAGIDVLNTFYVYLKTDNRFNTGMKVTALVPLNDAAAWEAYLKKSFPQASISDHNKLKVTSLDGNMYMGWDKHLLIIMNVLTDNNADMASEMDNAFAITDDNSIKSNKSFEKLESAGHDLSMWVNYDQIMSSYNDRMSPNMNGVALSKSMWKETAFACGFDFVKGKITGDMTYYTAKNLEGVYKEFGSANVNKDLISRMPAKDLDMMLAMHFSTKALKEMMDSTGVLGLANTGLSAQGTNVDNVLDAFTGDMAFTINDLSMSSTPASADVPFPTQNTNYCMSYVMKINKKSNFDQLMNFAKQAGLQPIGEGYMLPVSAHDSVFILSNNDYAVFSNKYPNASNILHGNNQGQAANSAMAANIDGHPFAMFIDIQETIKKIDLSAVMSPQDAGIFNESRNLLTNISFNGGEFKNGAMQAHMEINFTNKDESSILTLLDFGMRISDAMEKSRESQKAVMDTTNQAF
;
A
#
# COMPACT_ATOMS: atom_id res chain seq x y z
N MET A 1 -61.54 26.48 7.54
CA MET A 1 -60.65 25.28 7.35
C MET A 1 -59.26 25.59 6.85
N LEU A 2 -59.02 26.63 6.04
CA LEU A 2 -57.68 26.93 5.49
C LEU A 2 -56.64 27.49 6.49
N ARG A 3 -57.04 28.00 7.66
CA ARG A 3 -56.08 28.52 8.66
C ARG A 3 -55.43 27.42 9.49
N TYR A 4 -56.10 26.32 9.76
CA TYR A 4 -55.53 25.18 10.52
C TYR A 4 -54.57 24.33 9.69
N SER A 5 -54.76 24.24 8.35
CA SER A 5 -53.87 23.53 7.45
C SER A 5 -52.46 24.12 7.45
N ARG A 6 -52.33 25.48 7.39
CA ARG A 6 -51.03 26.16 7.42
C ARG A 6 -50.25 25.95 8.73
N THR A 7 -50.98 25.94 9.86
CA THR A 7 -50.36 25.74 11.19
C THR A 7 -49.86 24.30 11.37
N ILE A 8 -50.60 23.31 10.87
CA ILE A 8 -50.21 21.92 10.88
C ILE A 8 -49.02 21.66 9.96
N THR A 9 -49.03 22.27 8.76
CA THR A 9 -47.88 22.13 7.83
C THR A 9 -46.63 22.79 8.41
N PHE A 10 -46.73 23.90 9.10
CA PHE A 10 -45.60 24.54 9.77
C PHE A 10 -45.09 23.75 10.97
N LEU A 11 -45.97 23.09 11.70
CA LEU A 11 -45.61 22.22 12.83
C LEU A 11 -44.95 20.93 12.36
N VAL A 12 -45.40 20.31 11.27
CA VAL A 12 -44.78 19.15 10.65
C VAL A 12 -43.43 19.51 10.05
N LEU A 13 -43.31 20.68 9.42
CA LEU A 13 -42.03 21.16 8.86
C LEU A 13 -41.01 21.48 9.96
N SER A 14 -41.44 22.04 11.10
CA SER A 14 -40.55 22.30 12.24
C SER A 14 -40.13 21.02 12.96
N VAL A 15 -40.95 19.97 13.03
CA VAL A 15 -40.58 18.66 13.55
C VAL A 15 -39.61 17.94 12.62
N LEU A 16 -39.75 18.09 11.30
CA LEU A 16 -38.79 17.57 10.32
C LEU A 16 -37.43 18.29 10.37
N ILE A 17 -37.43 19.60 10.66
CA ILE A 17 -36.19 20.36 10.84
C ILE A 17 -35.50 20.04 12.16
N LEU A 18 -36.25 19.75 13.22
CA LEU A 18 -35.69 19.33 14.52
C LEU A 18 -35.17 17.89 14.51
N SER A 19 -35.72 17.01 13.67
CA SER A 19 -35.18 15.66 13.46
C SER A 19 -33.94 15.64 12.55
N ALA A 20 -33.67 16.70 11.79
CA ALA A 20 -32.44 16.84 10.98
C ALA A 20 -31.22 17.30 11.81
N CYS A 21 -31.38 17.67 13.08
CA CYS A 21 -30.30 18.12 13.96
C CYS A 21 -29.64 17.02 14.82
N ASN A 22 -29.96 15.75 14.60
CA ASN A 22 -29.15 14.65 15.13
C ASN A 22 -28.04 14.28 14.14
N SER A 23 -27.15 15.24 13.85
CA SER A 23 -25.90 14.90 13.19
C SER A 23 -25.13 13.95 14.11
N LYS A 24 -24.87 12.74 13.62
CA LYS A 24 -24.02 11.79 14.35
C LYS A 24 -22.71 12.48 14.73
N PRO A 25 -22.17 12.24 15.93
CA PRO A 25 -20.90 12.85 16.32
C PRO A 25 -19.81 12.55 15.29
N ASP A 26 -19.14 13.58 14.83
CA ASP A 26 -18.01 13.43 13.93
C ASP A 26 -16.74 13.13 14.74
N HIS A 27 -16.38 11.85 14.79
CA HIS A 27 -15.26 11.38 15.59
C HIS A 27 -13.88 11.81 15.06
N ARG A 28 -13.78 12.31 13.81
CA ARG A 28 -12.53 12.86 13.24
C ARG A 28 -11.99 14.02 14.05
N LYS A 29 -12.84 14.73 14.79
CA LYS A 29 -12.40 15.82 15.69
C LYS A 29 -11.44 15.34 16.78
N TYR A 30 -11.46 14.06 17.14
CA TYR A 30 -10.58 13.48 18.16
C TYR A 30 -9.26 12.95 17.61
N ILE A 31 -9.00 13.11 16.31
CA ILE A 31 -7.73 12.80 15.68
C ILE A 31 -6.89 14.08 15.67
N PRO A 32 -5.70 14.10 16.29
CA PRO A 32 -4.86 15.30 16.32
C PRO A 32 -4.31 15.64 14.93
N LYS A 33 -4.18 16.94 14.61
CA LYS A 33 -3.66 17.40 13.32
C LYS A 33 -2.21 16.99 13.04
N ASP A 34 -1.45 16.66 14.09
CA ASP A 34 -0.07 16.16 14.04
C ASP A 34 0.01 14.63 14.05
N ALA A 35 -1.09 13.93 13.78
CA ALA A 35 -1.04 12.50 13.51
C ALA A 35 -0.12 12.20 12.33
N ALA A 36 0.74 11.20 12.47
CA ALA A 36 1.67 10.78 11.42
C ALA A 36 0.98 9.90 10.37
N VAL A 37 0.10 9.02 10.83
CA VAL A 37 -0.72 8.14 9.98
C VAL A 37 -2.13 8.08 10.55
N VAL A 38 -3.13 8.08 9.68
CA VAL A 38 -4.54 7.83 10.03
C VAL A 38 -5.09 6.78 9.08
N ALA A 39 -5.71 5.75 9.62
CA ALA A 39 -6.48 4.76 8.87
C ALA A 39 -7.95 4.83 9.28
N GLY A 40 -8.85 4.81 8.30
CA GLY A 40 -10.30 4.77 8.50
C GLY A 40 -10.90 3.47 7.95
N ILE A 41 -11.85 2.89 8.68
CA ILE A 41 -12.66 1.75 8.27
C ILE A 41 -14.11 2.19 8.27
N ASN A 42 -14.69 2.36 7.10
CA ASN A 42 -16.06 2.83 6.93
C ASN A 42 -17.04 1.65 7.06
N LEU A 43 -17.38 1.29 8.28
CA LEU A 43 -18.29 0.17 8.53
C LEU A 43 -19.70 0.42 7.97
N SER A 44 -20.12 1.67 7.84
CA SER A 44 -21.39 2.01 7.17
C SER A 44 -21.39 1.63 5.68
N SER A 45 -20.28 1.82 4.97
CA SER A 45 -20.13 1.37 3.59
C SER A 45 -20.01 -0.15 3.50
N LEU A 46 -19.15 -0.74 4.34
CA LEU A 46 -18.92 -2.18 4.36
C LEU A 46 -20.17 -2.98 4.74
N SER A 47 -20.99 -2.49 5.69
CA SER A 47 -22.23 -3.16 6.11
C SER A 47 -23.30 -3.24 5.01
N LYS A 48 -23.23 -2.36 4.00
CA LYS A 48 -24.08 -2.45 2.80
C LYS A 48 -23.61 -3.53 1.82
N LYS A 49 -22.34 -3.92 1.89
CA LYS A 49 -21.70 -4.90 1.02
C LYS A 49 -21.67 -6.30 1.64
N ILE A 50 -21.63 -6.36 2.98
CA ILE A 50 -21.63 -7.60 3.75
C ILE A 50 -22.36 -7.39 5.10
N ALA A 51 -23.22 -8.32 5.47
CA ALA A 51 -23.89 -8.25 6.76
C ALA A 51 -22.90 -8.49 7.90
N TRP A 52 -22.99 -7.70 8.97
CA TRP A 52 -22.08 -7.75 10.13
C TRP A 52 -22.00 -9.15 10.77
N ASN A 53 -23.12 -9.86 10.85
CA ASN A 53 -23.16 -11.22 11.36
C ASN A 53 -22.39 -12.23 10.49
N MET A 54 -22.20 -11.96 9.21
CA MET A 54 -21.32 -12.79 8.35
C MET A 54 -19.85 -12.59 8.68
N ILE A 55 -19.46 -11.36 9.04
CA ILE A 55 -18.09 -11.05 9.50
C ILE A 55 -17.84 -11.75 10.85
N THR A 56 -18.70 -11.51 11.84
CA THR A 56 -18.56 -12.07 13.19
C THR A 56 -18.80 -13.58 13.24
N GLY A 57 -19.60 -14.11 12.32
CA GLY A 57 -19.82 -15.55 12.14
C GLY A 57 -18.71 -16.25 11.36
N SER A 58 -17.82 -15.51 10.71
CA SER A 58 -16.76 -16.06 9.86
C SER A 58 -15.76 -16.89 10.68
N LYS A 59 -15.15 -17.89 10.04
CA LYS A 59 -14.14 -18.73 10.67
C LYS A 59 -12.89 -17.92 11.04
N ILE A 60 -12.54 -16.92 10.24
CA ILE A 60 -11.42 -15.99 10.54
C ILE A 60 -11.68 -15.29 11.87
N PHE A 61 -12.87 -14.73 12.06
CA PHE A 61 -13.24 -14.05 13.29
C PHE A 61 -13.16 -15.01 14.50
N LYS A 62 -13.68 -16.24 14.35
CA LYS A 62 -13.59 -17.28 15.36
C LYS A 62 -12.16 -17.75 15.64
N GLU A 63 -11.29 -17.80 14.63
CA GLU A 63 -9.87 -18.12 14.80
C GLU A 63 -9.11 -16.97 15.47
N MET A 64 -9.43 -15.73 15.15
CA MET A 64 -8.92 -14.57 15.89
C MET A 64 -9.36 -14.62 17.35
N GLU A 65 -10.62 -14.98 17.61
CA GLU A 65 -11.17 -15.20 18.93
C GLU A 65 -10.39 -16.27 19.73
N LYS A 66 -10.00 -17.38 19.11
CA LYS A 66 -9.18 -18.42 19.73
C LYS A 66 -7.73 -17.97 20.02
N LYS A 67 -7.18 -17.07 19.20
CA LYS A 67 -5.80 -16.57 19.34
C LYS A 67 -5.65 -15.45 20.36
N VAL A 68 -6.75 -14.76 20.69
CA VAL A 68 -6.72 -13.79 21.79
C VAL A 68 -6.49 -14.58 23.09
N PRO A 69 -5.44 -14.26 23.87
CA PRO A 69 -5.13 -15.00 25.08
C PRO A 69 -6.34 -15.06 25.99
N LYS A 70 -6.80 -16.27 26.33
CA LYS A 70 -7.84 -16.46 27.34
C LYS A 70 -7.24 -16.16 28.71
N LYS A 71 -7.15 -14.88 29.03
CA LYS A 71 -6.73 -14.45 30.36
C LYS A 71 -7.89 -14.69 31.31
N ASN A 72 -7.73 -15.55 32.27
CA ASN A 72 -8.76 -15.94 33.27
C ASN A 72 -10.03 -16.64 32.72
N GLY A 73 -9.92 -17.30 31.54
CA GLY A 73 -11.04 -18.12 31.01
C GLY A 73 -12.17 -17.34 30.36
N SER A 74 -12.06 -16.02 30.22
CA SER A 74 -13.06 -15.20 29.53
C SER A 74 -12.79 -15.15 28.02
N ASP A 75 -13.87 -15.33 27.26
CA ASP A 75 -13.86 -15.23 25.79
C ASP A 75 -14.07 -13.76 25.40
N VAL A 76 -12.96 -13.09 25.11
CA VAL A 76 -12.92 -11.64 24.83
C VAL A 76 -13.73 -11.25 23.59
N MET A 77 -13.90 -12.16 22.64
CA MET A 77 -14.62 -11.84 21.39
C MET A 77 -16.11 -12.19 21.49
N SER A 78 -16.50 -13.02 22.47
CA SER A 78 -17.89 -13.42 22.65
C SER A 78 -18.75 -12.26 23.09
N GLY A 79 -19.76 -11.92 22.29
CA GLY A 79 -20.72 -10.86 22.59
C GLY A 79 -20.29 -9.46 22.19
N ILE A 80 -19.20 -9.31 21.39
CA ILE A 80 -18.78 -8.01 20.85
C ILE A 80 -19.86 -7.37 19.96
N ASP A 81 -20.71 -8.20 19.36
CA ASP A 81 -21.89 -7.79 18.60
C ASP A 81 -22.94 -7.06 19.47
N LYS A 82 -22.90 -7.28 20.80
CA LYS A 82 -23.78 -6.68 21.81
C LYS A 82 -23.06 -5.68 22.71
N ALA A 83 -21.80 -5.35 22.38
CA ALA A 83 -20.97 -4.47 23.19
C ALA A 83 -21.30 -2.97 23.04
N GLY A 84 -22.39 -2.61 22.38
CA GLY A 84 -22.81 -1.22 22.22
C GLY A 84 -21.93 -0.41 21.28
N ILE A 85 -21.20 -1.07 20.38
CA ILE A 85 -20.38 -0.45 19.36
C ILE A 85 -21.28 0.00 18.20
N ASP A 86 -21.08 1.23 17.70
CA ASP A 86 -21.80 1.76 16.54
C ASP A 86 -21.11 1.36 15.23
N VAL A 87 -21.52 0.21 14.71
CA VAL A 87 -21.02 -0.33 13.43
C VAL A 87 -21.53 0.41 12.18
N LEU A 88 -22.30 1.47 12.35
CA LEU A 88 -22.76 2.34 11.26
C LEU A 88 -21.93 3.61 11.13
N ASN A 89 -20.83 3.73 11.86
CA ASN A 89 -19.87 4.82 11.79
C ASN A 89 -18.50 4.34 11.35
N THR A 90 -17.64 5.28 10.97
CA THR A 90 -16.25 4.99 10.63
C THR A 90 -15.41 4.82 11.90
N PHE A 91 -14.63 3.76 11.95
CA PHE A 91 -13.60 3.53 12.94
C PHE A 91 -12.30 4.15 12.44
N TYR A 92 -11.58 4.81 13.35
CA TYR A 92 -10.27 5.37 13.02
C TYR A 92 -9.19 4.77 13.91
N VAL A 93 -8.03 4.56 13.29
CA VAL A 93 -6.79 4.27 14.02
C VAL A 93 -5.77 5.29 13.58
N TYR A 94 -5.12 5.95 14.54
CA TYR A 94 -4.05 6.86 14.21
C TYR A 94 -2.78 6.59 14.99
N LEU A 95 -1.67 6.93 14.35
CA LEU A 95 -0.34 6.89 14.92
C LEU A 95 0.11 8.32 15.19
N LYS A 96 0.50 8.58 16.43
CA LYS A 96 1.21 9.80 16.81
C LYS A 96 2.65 9.45 17.18
N THR A 97 3.59 10.19 16.61
CA THR A 97 5.02 10.06 16.95
C THR A 97 5.43 11.25 17.77
N ASP A 98 6.05 11.03 18.92
CA ASP A 98 6.82 12.08 19.59
C ASP A 98 8.08 12.38 18.78
N ASN A 99 8.69 13.55 19.04
CA ASN A 99 9.97 13.97 18.44
C ASN A 99 11.12 12.96 18.66
N ARG A 100 10.86 11.85 19.30
CA ARG A 100 11.76 10.73 19.56
C ARG A 100 11.10 9.42 19.12
N PHE A 101 11.33 9.01 17.87
CA PHE A 101 10.76 7.78 17.26
C PHE A 101 10.94 6.47 18.09
N ASN A 102 11.82 6.44 19.07
CA ASN A 102 12.06 5.28 19.93
C ASN A 102 11.43 5.37 21.34
N THR A 103 10.85 6.51 21.72
CA THR A 103 10.40 6.69 23.11
C THR A 103 8.94 7.11 23.25
N GLY A 104 8.22 7.37 22.17
CA GLY A 104 6.88 7.95 22.26
C GLY A 104 5.93 7.57 21.12
N MET A 105 5.97 6.33 20.62
CA MET A 105 5.02 5.90 19.60
C MET A 105 3.70 5.48 20.26
N LYS A 106 2.62 6.20 19.94
CA LYS A 106 1.27 5.93 20.45
C LYS A 106 0.35 5.56 19.31
N VAL A 107 -0.26 4.39 19.42
CA VAL A 107 -1.36 3.95 18.53
C VAL A 107 -2.67 4.18 19.26
N THR A 108 -3.56 4.91 18.64
CA THR A 108 -4.88 5.22 19.22
C THR A 108 -5.99 4.79 18.27
N ALA A 109 -6.93 4.02 18.78
CA ALA A 109 -8.15 3.65 18.07
C ALA A 109 -9.34 4.44 18.61
N LEU A 110 -10.17 4.94 17.69
CA LEU A 110 -11.44 5.61 17.95
C LEU A 110 -12.57 4.68 17.54
N VAL A 111 -13.34 4.21 18.52
CA VAL A 111 -14.44 3.26 18.35
C VAL A 111 -15.75 3.96 18.70
N PRO A 112 -16.62 4.27 17.74
CA PRO A 112 -17.92 4.86 18.01
C PRO A 112 -18.78 3.97 18.89
N LEU A 113 -19.49 4.56 19.86
CA LEU A 113 -20.43 3.86 20.72
C LEU A 113 -21.85 4.35 20.45
N ASN A 114 -22.81 3.43 20.44
CA ASN A 114 -24.24 3.69 20.49
C ASN A 114 -24.83 3.41 21.90
N ASP A 115 -24.14 2.57 22.70
CA ASP A 115 -24.53 2.26 24.07
C ASP A 115 -23.30 2.03 24.97
N ALA A 116 -22.90 3.06 25.69
CA ALA A 116 -21.74 2.99 26.60
C ALA A 116 -21.99 2.07 27.83
N ALA A 117 -23.24 1.85 28.23
CA ALA A 117 -23.55 0.93 29.34
C ALA A 117 -23.38 -0.53 28.91
N ALA A 118 -23.79 -0.85 27.66
CA ALA A 118 -23.55 -2.17 27.09
C ALA A 118 -22.04 -2.42 26.92
N TRP A 119 -21.26 -1.39 26.52
CA TRP A 119 -19.78 -1.46 26.45
C TRP A 119 -19.18 -1.77 27.84
N GLU A 120 -19.61 -1.05 28.88
CA GLU A 120 -19.11 -1.28 30.24
C GLU A 120 -19.44 -2.69 30.75
N ALA A 121 -20.67 -3.17 30.50
CA ALA A 121 -21.08 -4.52 30.85
C ALA A 121 -20.24 -5.59 30.11
N TYR A 122 -20.00 -5.38 28.82
CA TYR A 122 -19.13 -6.24 28.03
C TYR A 122 -17.69 -6.25 28.57
N LEU A 123 -17.13 -5.08 28.88
CA LEU A 123 -15.77 -4.95 29.42
C LEU A 123 -15.62 -5.67 30.75
N LYS A 124 -16.56 -5.49 31.69
CA LYS A 124 -16.57 -6.19 32.99
C LYS A 124 -16.66 -7.71 32.86
N LYS A 125 -17.43 -8.18 31.87
CA LYS A 125 -17.54 -9.62 31.57
C LYS A 125 -16.28 -10.19 30.98
N SER A 126 -15.69 -9.50 30.01
CA SER A 126 -14.52 -9.97 29.23
C SER A 126 -13.21 -9.77 29.99
N PHE A 127 -13.14 -8.76 30.86
CA PHE A 127 -11.96 -8.40 31.67
C PHE A 127 -12.37 -8.18 33.14
N PRO A 128 -12.73 -9.23 33.89
CA PRO A 128 -13.24 -9.10 35.27
C PRO A 128 -12.27 -8.37 36.23
N GLN A 129 -10.97 -8.41 35.91
CA GLN A 129 -9.90 -7.73 36.66
C GLN A 129 -9.73 -6.25 36.31
N ALA A 130 -10.40 -5.76 35.28
CA ALA A 130 -10.30 -4.36 34.90
C ALA A 130 -10.95 -3.45 35.92
N SER A 131 -10.18 -2.55 36.51
CA SER A 131 -10.68 -1.53 37.43
C SER A 131 -11.16 -0.34 36.64
N ILE A 132 -12.50 -0.14 36.60
CA ILE A 132 -13.10 1.03 35.95
C ILE A 132 -13.22 2.13 37.00
N SER A 133 -12.73 3.30 36.68
CA SER A 133 -12.84 4.50 37.51
C SER A 133 -13.45 5.65 36.72
N ASP A 134 -14.15 6.52 37.46
CA ASP A 134 -14.62 7.79 36.92
C ASP A 134 -13.48 8.80 36.95
N HIS A 135 -13.21 9.45 35.82
CA HIS A 135 -12.19 10.48 35.68
C HIS A 135 -12.76 11.66 34.88
N ASN A 136 -12.99 12.78 35.56
CA ASN A 136 -13.72 13.92 35.00
C ASN A 136 -15.10 13.50 34.46
N LYS A 137 -15.35 13.62 33.16
CA LYS A 137 -16.60 13.21 32.48
C LYS A 137 -16.47 11.87 31.77
N LEU A 138 -15.35 11.20 31.96
CA LEU A 138 -15.00 9.95 31.28
C LEU A 138 -15.02 8.80 32.29
N LYS A 139 -15.22 7.60 31.76
CA LYS A 139 -14.82 6.37 32.44
C LYS A 139 -13.53 5.89 31.85
N VAL A 140 -12.60 5.46 32.69
CA VAL A 140 -11.27 5.01 32.27
C VAL A 140 -10.92 3.67 32.91
N THR A 141 -10.10 2.91 32.21
CA THR A 141 -9.50 1.67 32.71
C THR A 141 -8.16 1.42 32.04
N SER A 142 -7.31 0.66 32.71
CA SER A 142 -6.05 0.16 32.14
C SER A 142 -6.12 -1.36 32.03
N LEU A 143 -5.68 -1.88 30.90
CA LEU A 143 -5.47 -3.30 30.67
C LEU A 143 -3.97 -3.55 30.42
N ASP A 144 -3.37 -4.45 31.22
CA ASP A 144 -1.98 -4.93 31.03
C ASP A 144 -0.86 -3.87 31.04
N GLY A 145 -1.08 -2.73 31.71
CA GLY A 145 -0.06 -1.70 31.92
C GLY A 145 0.23 -0.80 30.71
N ASN A 146 0.00 -1.25 29.47
CA ASN A 146 0.29 -0.50 28.26
C ASN A 146 -0.96 -0.13 27.44
N MET A 147 -2.08 -0.75 27.71
CA MET A 147 -3.34 -0.47 27.02
C MET A 147 -4.28 0.29 27.94
N TYR A 148 -4.68 1.47 27.52
CA TYR A 148 -5.59 2.35 28.24
C TYR A 148 -6.85 2.57 27.43
N MET A 149 -7.99 2.57 28.11
CA MET A 149 -9.28 2.82 27.52
C MET A 149 -9.97 3.96 28.26
N GLY A 150 -10.55 4.88 27.51
CA GLY A 150 -11.41 5.92 28.06
C GLY A 150 -12.63 6.08 27.18
N TRP A 151 -13.81 6.28 27.79
CA TRP A 151 -15.04 6.45 27.00
C TRP A 151 -16.01 7.44 27.64
N ASP A 152 -16.76 8.07 26.76
CA ASP A 152 -17.97 8.80 27.09
C ASP A 152 -19.20 8.04 26.53
N LYS A 153 -20.34 8.70 26.43
CA LYS A 153 -21.57 8.09 25.89
C LYS A 153 -21.54 7.78 24.38
N HIS A 154 -20.57 8.31 23.62
CA HIS A 154 -20.54 8.24 22.16
C HIS A 154 -19.25 7.69 21.57
N LEU A 155 -18.17 7.69 22.32
CA LEU A 155 -16.86 7.34 21.83
C LEU A 155 -16.06 6.57 22.87
N LEU A 156 -15.45 5.48 22.44
CA LEU A 156 -14.39 4.77 23.12
C LEU A 156 -13.06 5.11 22.45
N ILE A 157 -12.09 5.56 23.22
CA ILE A 157 -10.70 5.72 22.81
C ILE A 157 -9.87 4.61 23.45
N ILE A 158 -9.13 3.88 22.62
CA ILE A 158 -8.18 2.86 23.06
C ILE A 158 -6.78 3.35 22.69
N MET A 159 -5.91 3.52 23.68
CA MET A 159 -4.51 3.92 23.49
C MET A 159 -3.59 2.79 23.86
N ASN A 160 -2.60 2.55 23.01
CA ASN A 160 -1.48 1.65 23.30
C ASN A 160 -0.18 2.44 23.18
N VAL A 161 0.60 2.46 24.26
CA VAL A 161 1.92 3.10 24.31
C VAL A 161 2.98 2.04 24.10
N LEU A 162 3.67 2.11 22.98
CA LEU A 162 4.60 1.06 22.57
C LEU A 162 5.98 1.16 23.28
N THR A 163 6.34 2.32 23.84
CA THR A 163 7.74 2.55 24.26
C THR A 163 7.95 3.36 25.55
N ASP A 164 6.93 3.96 26.15
CA ASP A 164 7.09 4.80 27.36
C ASP A 164 6.24 4.28 28.51
N ASN A 165 6.88 3.76 29.55
CA ASN A 165 6.22 3.23 30.73
C ASN A 165 5.85 4.30 31.79
N ASN A 166 6.20 5.58 31.55
CA ASN A 166 6.04 6.66 32.52
C ASN A 166 4.99 7.71 32.13
N ALA A 167 4.23 7.49 31.04
CA ALA A 167 3.20 8.43 30.62
C ALA A 167 2.04 8.46 31.61
N ASP A 168 1.61 9.67 32.03
CA ASP A 168 0.34 9.86 32.73
C ASP A 168 -0.83 9.65 31.76
N MET A 169 -1.31 8.41 31.70
CA MET A 169 -2.30 8.01 30.73
C MET A 169 -3.68 8.62 30.99
N ALA A 170 -3.97 9.00 32.23
CA ALA A 170 -5.23 9.70 32.53
C ALA A 170 -5.20 11.10 31.89
N SER A 171 -4.08 11.82 32.03
CA SER A 171 -3.88 13.11 31.37
C SER A 171 -3.86 12.99 29.83
N GLU A 172 -3.25 11.95 29.30
CA GLU A 172 -3.27 11.68 27.83
C GLU A 172 -4.69 11.42 27.32
N MET A 173 -5.52 10.71 28.10
CA MET A 173 -6.91 10.47 27.76
C MET A 173 -7.74 11.76 27.79
N ASP A 174 -7.56 12.58 28.82
CA ASP A 174 -8.19 13.91 28.88
C ASP A 174 -7.81 14.77 27.67
N ASN A 175 -6.52 14.79 27.32
CA ASN A 175 -6.02 15.51 26.15
C ASN A 175 -6.65 15.01 24.85
N ALA A 176 -6.83 13.71 24.69
CA ALA A 176 -7.45 13.14 23.50
C ALA A 176 -8.93 13.52 23.35
N PHE A 177 -9.68 13.58 24.45
CA PHE A 177 -11.08 14.04 24.45
C PHE A 177 -11.21 15.57 24.37
N ALA A 178 -10.15 16.34 24.73
CA ALA A 178 -10.16 17.80 24.75
C ALA A 178 -9.67 18.43 23.41
N ILE A 179 -9.39 17.65 22.38
CA ILE A 179 -8.93 18.18 21.08
C ILE A 179 -9.98 19.15 20.53
N THR A 180 -9.53 20.37 20.25
CA THR A 180 -10.35 21.42 19.62
C THR A 180 -10.37 21.26 18.10
N ASP A 181 -11.35 21.83 17.42
CA ASP A 181 -11.45 21.74 15.95
C ASP A 181 -10.18 22.26 15.25
N ASP A 182 -9.54 23.32 15.77
CA ASP A 182 -8.30 23.89 15.21
C ASP A 182 -7.08 22.96 15.37
N ASN A 183 -7.10 22.08 16.38
CA ASN A 183 -6.06 21.11 16.66
C ASN A 183 -6.39 19.71 16.15
N SER A 184 -7.55 19.55 15.52
CA SER A 184 -8.02 18.33 14.91
C SER A 184 -7.55 18.21 13.45
N ILE A 185 -7.41 16.97 12.99
CA ILE A 185 -7.15 16.65 11.58
C ILE A 185 -8.23 17.17 10.62
N LYS A 186 -9.43 17.48 11.11
CA LYS A 186 -10.52 18.11 10.32
C LYS A 186 -10.10 19.42 9.67
N SER A 187 -9.12 20.13 10.23
CA SER A 187 -8.54 21.32 9.60
C SER A 187 -7.66 21.01 8.38
N ASN A 188 -7.30 19.73 8.17
CA ASN A 188 -6.42 19.30 7.07
C ASN A 188 -7.24 18.99 5.81
N LYS A 189 -7.06 19.83 4.77
CA LYS A 189 -7.82 19.74 3.51
C LYS A 189 -7.58 18.45 2.74
N SER A 190 -6.37 17.88 2.79
CA SER A 190 -6.06 16.62 2.08
C SER A 190 -6.74 15.43 2.74
N PHE A 191 -6.81 15.41 4.06
CA PHE A 191 -7.54 14.42 4.83
C PHE A 191 -9.06 14.55 4.60
N GLU A 192 -9.61 15.75 4.68
CA GLU A 192 -11.05 16.00 4.44
C GLU A 192 -11.47 15.58 3.02
N LYS A 193 -10.60 15.79 2.02
CA LYS A 193 -10.86 15.34 0.66
C LYS A 193 -10.92 13.81 0.55
N LEU A 194 -10.00 13.10 1.22
CA LEU A 194 -10.01 11.64 1.29
C LEU A 194 -11.30 11.12 1.93
N GLU A 195 -11.66 11.65 3.09
CA GLU A 195 -12.84 11.19 3.83
C GLU A 195 -14.16 11.51 3.11
N SER A 196 -14.23 12.66 2.40
CA SER A 196 -15.42 13.04 1.63
C SER A 196 -15.68 12.13 0.43
N ALA A 197 -14.69 11.37 -0.04
CA ALA A 197 -14.85 10.37 -1.08
C ALA A 197 -15.63 9.14 -0.58
N GLY A 198 -15.59 8.86 0.72
CA GLY A 198 -16.42 7.82 1.36
C GLY A 198 -15.99 6.40 1.07
N HIS A 199 -14.69 6.17 0.87
CA HIS A 199 -14.11 4.84 0.64
C HIS A 199 -14.43 3.85 1.77
N ASP A 200 -14.36 2.56 1.47
CA ASP A 200 -14.53 1.49 2.46
C ASP A 200 -13.37 1.47 3.47
N LEU A 201 -12.17 1.62 2.97
CA LEU A 201 -10.94 1.80 3.74
C LEU A 201 -10.25 3.07 3.27
N SER A 202 -9.75 3.85 4.22
CA SER A 202 -8.95 5.04 3.93
C SER A 202 -7.64 5.00 4.70
N MET A 203 -6.59 5.55 4.11
CA MET A 203 -5.31 5.76 4.79
C MET A 203 -4.74 7.12 4.37
N TRP A 204 -4.35 7.89 5.36
CA TRP A 204 -3.69 9.17 5.18
C TRP A 204 -2.36 9.18 5.94
N VAL A 205 -1.31 9.64 5.30
CA VAL A 205 0.07 9.66 5.82
C VAL A 205 0.60 11.08 5.73
N ASN A 206 1.04 11.62 6.86
CA ASN A 206 1.67 12.93 6.96
C ASN A 206 3.19 12.79 6.81
N TYR A 207 3.68 12.97 5.59
CA TYR A 207 5.12 12.89 5.35
C TYR A 207 5.89 14.02 6.04
N ASP A 208 5.30 15.21 6.15
CA ASP A 208 5.92 16.32 6.87
C ASP A 208 6.21 15.94 8.33
N GLN A 209 5.22 15.36 9.02
CA GLN A 209 5.39 14.91 10.40
C GLN A 209 6.39 13.76 10.53
N ILE A 210 6.33 12.78 9.64
CA ILE A 210 7.26 11.62 9.65
C ILE A 210 8.69 12.09 9.41
N MET A 211 8.89 12.89 8.37
CA MET A 211 10.23 13.32 7.97
C MET A 211 10.82 14.35 8.93
N SER A 212 10.00 15.19 9.56
CA SER A 212 10.45 16.08 10.64
C SER A 212 10.97 15.28 11.83
N SER A 213 10.23 14.25 12.24
CA SER A 213 10.65 13.33 13.32
C SER A 213 11.93 12.54 12.98
N TYR A 214 12.16 12.24 11.69
CA TYR A 214 13.35 11.53 11.21
C TYR A 214 14.57 12.46 11.10
N ASN A 215 14.41 13.67 10.55
CA ASN A 215 15.50 14.64 10.36
C ASN A 215 16.08 15.16 11.67
N ASP A 216 15.27 15.27 12.73
CA ASP A 216 15.76 15.70 14.06
C ASP A 216 16.72 14.66 14.67
N ARG A 217 16.86 13.47 14.07
CA ARG A 217 17.74 12.37 14.50
C ARG A 217 18.97 12.15 13.65
N MET A 218 18.89 12.48 12.36
CA MET A 218 20.04 12.37 11.49
C MET A 218 21.08 13.39 11.96
N SER A 219 22.11 12.88 12.64
CA SER A 219 23.25 13.67 13.09
C SER A 219 23.76 14.55 11.95
N PRO A 220 24.16 15.81 12.23
CA PRO A 220 24.77 16.70 11.23
C PRO A 220 26.01 16.14 10.51
N ASN A 221 26.50 14.98 10.94
CA ASN A 221 27.72 14.33 10.46
C ASN A 221 27.53 13.34 9.30
N MET A 222 26.31 13.09 8.80
CA MET A 222 26.15 12.46 7.49
C MET A 222 26.33 13.54 6.43
N ASN A 223 27.59 13.74 6.06
CA ASN A 223 28.04 14.70 5.05
C ASN A 223 27.17 14.65 3.79
N GLY A 224 26.39 15.69 3.57
CA GLY A 224 26.07 16.20 2.28
C GLY A 224 24.64 16.12 1.79
N VAL A 225 23.71 15.37 2.38
CA VAL A 225 22.32 15.38 1.93
C VAL A 225 21.38 15.52 3.14
N ALA A 226 21.42 16.68 3.77
CA ALA A 226 20.26 17.12 4.54
C ALA A 226 19.15 17.39 3.53
N LEU A 227 18.28 16.39 3.30
CA LEU A 227 17.05 16.59 2.54
C LEU A 227 16.34 17.79 3.16
N SER A 228 16.30 18.89 2.42
CA SER A 228 15.77 20.16 2.91
C SER A 228 14.38 19.94 3.51
N LYS A 229 14.13 20.41 4.74
CA LYS A 229 12.79 20.35 5.37
C LYS A 229 11.71 20.91 4.44
N SER A 230 12.09 21.82 3.54
CA SER A 230 11.16 22.38 2.55
C SER A 230 10.59 21.38 1.54
N MET A 231 11.26 20.25 1.31
CA MET A 231 10.79 19.22 0.37
C MET A 231 9.59 18.42 0.90
N TRP A 232 9.46 18.34 2.22
CA TRP A 232 8.43 17.53 2.86
C TRP A 232 7.33 18.38 3.50
N LYS A 233 7.53 19.70 3.50
CA LYS A 233 6.58 20.63 4.11
C LYS A 233 5.21 20.53 3.45
N GLU A 234 4.19 20.28 4.26
CA GLU A 234 2.79 20.12 3.83
C GLU A 234 2.57 18.93 2.85
N THR A 235 3.53 17.98 2.76
CA THR A 235 3.35 16.80 1.93
C THR A 235 2.55 15.72 2.65
N ALA A 236 1.66 15.07 1.92
CA ALA A 236 0.86 13.96 2.44
C ALA A 236 0.57 12.93 1.34
N PHE A 237 0.36 11.70 1.75
CA PHE A 237 -0.17 10.65 0.89
C PHE A 237 -1.55 10.23 1.39
N ALA A 238 -2.51 10.14 0.50
CA ALA A 238 -3.85 9.67 0.78
C ALA A 238 -4.19 8.52 -0.16
N CYS A 239 -4.75 7.44 0.36
CA CYS A 239 -5.31 6.38 -0.46
C CYS A 239 -6.63 5.89 0.12
N GLY A 240 -7.56 5.59 -0.78
CA GLY A 240 -8.85 4.99 -0.47
C GLY A 240 -9.05 3.71 -1.26
N PHE A 241 -9.64 2.70 -0.65
CA PHE A 241 -9.93 1.41 -1.27
C PHE A 241 -11.41 1.08 -1.17
N ASP A 242 -11.96 0.57 -2.27
CA ASP A 242 -13.35 0.14 -2.35
C ASP A 242 -13.45 -1.32 -2.78
N PHE A 243 -14.20 -2.10 -2.01
CA PHE A 243 -14.55 -3.47 -2.34
C PHE A 243 -15.79 -3.48 -3.23
N VAL A 244 -15.60 -3.78 -4.49
CA VAL A 244 -16.70 -3.88 -5.47
C VAL A 244 -16.80 -5.30 -6.02
N LYS A 245 -17.78 -5.58 -6.87
CA LYS A 245 -17.91 -6.89 -7.50
C LYS A 245 -16.69 -7.20 -8.36
N GLY A 246 -16.07 -8.34 -8.12
CA GLY A 246 -14.97 -8.88 -8.89
C GLY A 246 -13.64 -8.13 -8.80
N LYS A 247 -13.56 -7.04 -8.04
CA LYS A 247 -12.31 -6.28 -7.88
C LYS A 247 -12.26 -5.41 -6.63
N ILE A 248 -11.05 -5.02 -6.26
CA ILE A 248 -10.78 -3.91 -5.35
C ILE A 248 -10.27 -2.76 -6.19
N THR A 249 -10.83 -1.58 -6.02
CA THR A 249 -10.31 -0.34 -6.61
C THR A 249 -9.62 0.50 -5.55
N GLY A 250 -8.54 1.18 -5.94
CA GLY A 250 -7.78 2.06 -5.05
C GLY A 250 -7.49 3.39 -5.72
N ASP A 251 -7.84 4.49 -5.07
CA ASP A 251 -7.50 5.85 -5.50
C ASP A 251 -6.39 6.39 -4.59
N MET A 252 -5.33 6.90 -5.19
CA MET A 252 -4.15 7.39 -4.50
C MET A 252 -3.87 8.83 -4.88
N THR A 253 -3.52 9.65 -3.90
CA THR A 253 -3.18 11.06 -4.10
C THR A 253 -1.94 11.40 -3.29
N TYR A 254 -0.89 11.87 -3.94
CA TYR A 254 0.29 12.42 -3.29
C TYR A 254 0.28 13.94 -3.38
N TYR A 255 0.06 14.60 -2.25
CA TYR A 255 0.09 16.05 -2.12
C TYR A 255 1.55 16.50 -1.99
N THR A 256 1.98 17.35 -2.91
CA THR A 256 3.36 17.77 -3.04
C THR A 256 3.65 19.04 -2.25
N ALA A 257 4.91 19.24 -1.87
CA ALA A 257 5.35 20.53 -1.33
C ALA A 257 5.16 21.64 -2.38
N LYS A 258 4.70 22.82 -1.96
CA LYS A 258 4.41 23.94 -2.86
C LYS A 258 5.60 24.37 -3.73
N ASN A 259 6.79 24.35 -3.17
CA ASN A 259 8.02 24.69 -3.90
C ASN A 259 8.41 23.65 -4.95
N LEU A 260 7.82 22.45 -4.94
CA LEU A 260 8.07 21.37 -5.89
C LEU A 260 6.89 21.13 -6.84
N GLU A 261 5.79 21.87 -6.72
CA GLU A 261 4.61 21.71 -7.61
C GLU A 261 4.99 21.81 -9.09
N GLY A 262 5.89 22.73 -9.47
CA GLY A 262 6.38 22.88 -10.83
C GLY A 262 7.08 21.61 -11.34
N VAL A 263 7.93 21.01 -10.52
CA VAL A 263 8.65 19.77 -10.81
C VAL A 263 7.68 18.61 -11.02
N TYR A 264 6.73 18.42 -10.10
CA TYR A 264 5.74 17.35 -10.19
C TYR A 264 4.76 17.55 -11.36
N LYS A 265 4.39 18.79 -11.65
CA LYS A 265 3.59 19.13 -12.84
C LYS A 265 4.33 18.74 -14.13
N GLU A 266 5.61 18.99 -14.18
CA GLU A 266 6.45 18.62 -15.33
C GLU A 266 6.58 17.08 -15.45
N PHE A 267 6.72 16.34 -14.34
CA PHE A 267 6.70 14.87 -14.38
C PHE A 267 5.40 14.30 -14.94
N GLY A 268 4.27 14.90 -14.59
CA GLY A 268 2.95 14.47 -15.08
C GLY A 268 2.53 15.12 -16.41
N SER A 269 3.44 15.77 -17.16
CA SER A 269 3.11 16.56 -18.34
C SER A 269 2.93 15.75 -19.61
N ALA A 270 3.51 14.56 -19.70
CA ALA A 270 3.45 13.70 -20.87
C ALA A 270 3.07 12.28 -20.51
N ASN A 271 2.36 11.63 -21.43
CA ASN A 271 1.95 10.24 -21.27
C ASN A 271 3.04 9.30 -21.81
N VAL A 272 2.94 8.03 -21.40
CA VAL A 272 3.77 6.95 -21.90
C VAL A 272 3.75 6.90 -23.44
N ASN A 273 4.89 6.66 -24.02
CA ASN A 273 5.05 6.56 -25.45
C ASN A 273 4.49 5.21 -25.98
N LYS A 274 3.41 5.27 -26.77
CA LYS A 274 2.75 4.09 -27.35
C LYS A 274 3.65 3.26 -28.27
N ASP A 275 4.59 3.89 -28.95
CA ASP A 275 5.51 3.16 -29.84
C ASP A 275 6.43 2.24 -29.02
N LEU A 276 6.87 2.66 -27.84
CA LEU A 276 7.62 1.78 -26.93
C LEU A 276 6.78 0.57 -26.51
N ILE A 277 5.52 0.79 -26.12
CA ILE A 277 4.62 -0.29 -25.71
C ILE A 277 4.42 -1.28 -26.87
N SER A 278 4.25 -0.77 -28.10
CA SER A 278 4.02 -1.61 -29.29
C SER A 278 5.21 -2.52 -29.63
N ARG A 279 6.41 -2.16 -29.19
CA ARG A 279 7.64 -2.93 -29.40
C ARG A 279 7.82 -4.06 -28.40
N MET A 280 7.16 -3.97 -27.24
CA MET A 280 7.33 -4.94 -26.18
C MET A 280 6.61 -6.26 -26.51
N PRO A 281 7.17 -7.42 -26.10
CA PRO A 281 6.51 -8.70 -26.31
C PRO A 281 5.26 -8.81 -25.45
N ALA A 282 4.14 -9.24 -26.04
CA ALA A 282 2.88 -9.52 -25.33
C ALA A 282 2.67 -10.99 -25.01
N LYS A 283 3.42 -11.88 -25.70
CA LYS A 283 3.31 -13.32 -25.45
C LYS A 283 3.91 -13.67 -24.10
N ASP A 284 3.21 -14.49 -23.34
CA ASP A 284 3.61 -14.98 -22.01
C ASP A 284 4.05 -13.84 -21.07
N LEU A 285 3.36 -12.70 -21.15
CA LEU A 285 3.68 -11.49 -20.42
C LEU A 285 3.20 -11.63 -18.97
N ASP A 286 4.14 -11.61 -18.04
CA ASP A 286 3.88 -11.68 -16.60
C ASP A 286 3.74 -10.28 -15.98
N MET A 287 4.57 -9.32 -16.44
CA MET A 287 4.55 -7.94 -15.95
C MET A 287 4.95 -6.97 -17.05
N MET A 288 4.28 -5.85 -17.12
CA MET A 288 4.67 -4.67 -17.90
C MET A 288 4.63 -3.42 -17.03
N LEU A 289 5.66 -2.60 -17.14
CA LEU A 289 5.72 -1.25 -16.59
C LEU A 289 6.10 -0.32 -17.72
N ALA A 290 5.41 0.79 -17.85
CA ALA A 290 5.74 1.84 -18.78
C ALA A 290 5.65 3.20 -18.08
N MET A 291 6.57 4.10 -18.38
CA MET A 291 6.57 5.44 -17.79
C MET A 291 7.20 6.46 -18.72
N HIS A 292 6.75 7.70 -18.56
CA HIS A 292 7.45 8.88 -19.01
C HIS A 292 7.91 9.67 -17.79
N PHE A 293 9.16 10.09 -17.77
CA PHE A 293 9.67 11.04 -16.79
C PHE A 293 10.35 12.21 -17.48
N SER A 294 10.02 13.42 -17.10
CA SER A 294 10.69 14.61 -17.61
C SER A 294 12.13 14.65 -17.11
N THR A 295 13.09 14.57 -18.01
CA THR A 295 14.53 14.70 -17.69
C THR A 295 14.84 16.08 -17.12
N LYS A 296 14.12 17.11 -17.57
CA LYS A 296 14.18 18.47 -17.01
C LYS A 296 13.71 18.50 -15.55
N ALA A 297 12.56 17.91 -15.24
CA ALA A 297 12.04 17.86 -13.88
C ALA A 297 12.96 17.05 -12.95
N LEU A 298 13.56 15.96 -13.46
CA LEU A 298 14.54 15.19 -12.71
C LEU A 298 15.77 16.04 -12.35
N LYS A 299 16.28 16.83 -13.30
CA LYS A 299 17.39 17.75 -13.03
C LYS A 299 17.02 18.81 -11.99
N GLU A 300 15.85 19.44 -12.13
CA GLU A 300 15.34 20.43 -11.17
C GLU A 300 15.16 19.82 -9.77
N MET A 301 14.72 18.57 -9.69
CA MET A 301 14.65 17.83 -8.41
C MET A 301 16.05 17.60 -7.83
N MET A 302 17.01 17.15 -8.64
CA MET A 302 18.39 16.94 -8.19
C MET A 302 19.03 18.25 -7.70
N ASP A 303 18.74 19.38 -8.35
CA ASP A 303 19.23 20.71 -7.94
C ASP A 303 18.59 21.14 -6.62
N SER A 304 17.29 21.04 -6.49
CA SER A 304 16.54 21.40 -5.28
C SER A 304 16.93 20.56 -4.05
N THR A 305 17.45 19.35 -4.26
CA THR A 305 17.93 18.44 -3.20
C THR A 305 19.42 18.59 -2.90
N GLY A 306 20.15 19.39 -3.69
CA GLY A 306 21.61 19.52 -3.61
C GLY A 306 22.40 18.31 -4.15
N VAL A 307 21.70 17.31 -4.73
CA VAL A 307 22.33 16.10 -5.28
C VAL A 307 23.03 16.39 -6.61
N LEU A 308 22.57 17.42 -7.35
CA LEU A 308 23.11 17.75 -8.67
C LEU A 308 24.62 18.03 -8.66
N GLY A 309 25.09 18.78 -7.66
CA GLY A 309 26.51 19.09 -7.51
C GLY A 309 27.37 17.85 -7.23
N LEU A 310 26.90 16.96 -6.35
CA LEU A 310 27.58 15.69 -6.06
C LEU A 310 27.62 14.77 -7.27
N ALA A 311 26.51 14.65 -8.00
CA ALA A 311 26.42 13.83 -9.21
C ALA A 311 27.36 14.37 -10.29
N ASN A 312 27.40 15.70 -10.51
CA ASN A 312 28.32 16.31 -11.46
C ASN A 312 29.80 16.10 -11.06
N THR A 313 30.13 16.17 -9.77
CA THR A 313 31.49 15.88 -9.29
C THR A 313 31.91 14.44 -9.63
N GLY A 314 31.01 13.46 -9.39
CA GLY A 314 31.29 12.06 -9.75
C GLY A 314 31.42 11.82 -11.25
N LEU A 315 30.58 12.47 -12.06
CA LEU A 315 30.57 12.32 -13.53
C LEU A 315 31.70 13.07 -14.22
N SER A 316 32.20 14.17 -13.63
CA SER A 316 33.28 14.97 -14.21
C SER A 316 34.59 14.18 -14.32
N ALA A 317 34.85 13.27 -13.40
CA ALA A 317 36.00 12.35 -13.47
C ALA A 317 35.96 11.44 -14.71
N GLN A 318 34.77 11.25 -15.29
CA GLN A 318 34.52 10.47 -16.52
C GLN A 318 34.37 11.36 -17.77
N GLY A 319 34.61 12.67 -17.65
CA GLY A 319 34.51 13.63 -18.76
C GLY A 319 33.07 13.90 -19.20
N THR A 320 32.09 13.70 -18.33
CA THR A 320 30.65 13.96 -18.60
C THR A 320 29.99 14.69 -17.42
N ASN A 321 28.73 15.02 -17.53
CA ASN A 321 27.93 15.68 -16.51
C ASN A 321 26.47 15.18 -16.53
N VAL A 322 25.67 15.58 -15.56
CA VAL A 322 24.25 15.18 -15.44
C VAL A 322 23.44 15.59 -16.68
N ASP A 323 23.71 16.77 -17.27
CA ASP A 323 23.01 17.23 -18.47
C ASP A 323 23.22 16.27 -19.65
N ASN A 324 24.46 15.86 -19.88
CA ASN A 324 24.77 14.91 -20.97
C ASN A 324 24.09 13.55 -20.73
N VAL A 325 24.04 13.09 -19.48
CA VAL A 325 23.37 11.82 -19.13
C VAL A 325 21.86 11.93 -19.35
N LEU A 326 21.23 12.99 -18.87
CA LEU A 326 19.79 13.19 -19.00
C LEU A 326 19.39 13.47 -20.47
N ASP A 327 20.17 14.27 -21.19
CA ASP A 327 19.94 14.57 -22.60
C ASP A 327 20.12 13.37 -23.53
N ALA A 328 20.75 12.29 -23.09
CA ALA A 328 20.84 11.06 -23.85
C ALA A 328 19.47 10.41 -24.11
N PHE A 329 18.49 10.64 -23.22
CA PHE A 329 17.19 9.98 -23.24
C PHE A 329 16.04 10.99 -23.30
N THR A 330 14.90 10.57 -23.90
CA THR A 330 13.66 11.39 -23.88
C THR A 330 12.95 11.33 -22.53
N GLY A 331 13.24 10.31 -21.71
CA GLY A 331 12.51 9.98 -20.49
C GLY A 331 11.43 8.91 -20.68
N ASP A 332 11.19 8.50 -21.92
CA ASP A 332 10.27 7.38 -22.20
C ASP A 332 10.95 6.04 -21.96
N MET A 333 10.30 5.16 -21.20
CA MET A 333 10.78 3.82 -20.93
C MET A 333 9.65 2.81 -20.81
N ALA A 334 9.95 1.56 -21.17
CA ALA A 334 9.10 0.41 -20.91
C ALA A 334 9.94 -0.78 -20.43
N PHE A 335 9.37 -1.57 -19.55
CA PHE A 335 9.96 -2.75 -18.96
C PHE A 335 8.97 -3.90 -19.01
N THR A 336 9.44 -5.12 -19.31
CA THR A 336 8.61 -6.34 -19.24
C THR A 336 9.35 -7.47 -18.57
N ILE A 337 8.57 -8.32 -17.91
CA ILE A 337 8.96 -9.69 -17.56
C ILE A 337 8.03 -10.63 -18.30
N ASN A 338 8.60 -11.60 -18.99
CA ASN A 338 7.91 -12.61 -19.78
C ASN A 338 8.46 -13.99 -19.44
N ASP A 339 7.69 -15.04 -19.67
CA ASP A 339 8.08 -16.44 -19.47
C ASP A 339 8.59 -16.75 -18.05
N LEU A 340 8.12 -16.00 -17.04
CA LEU A 340 8.50 -16.28 -15.66
C LEU A 340 7.96 -17.65 -15.26
N SER A 341 8.86 -18.59 -15.05
CA SER A 341 8.53 -19.91 -14.57
C SER A 341 9.51 -20.35 -13.49
N MET A 342 9.01 -21.05 -12.52
CA MET A 342 9.81 -21.64 -11.43
C MET A 342 9.48 -23.12 -11.36
N SER A 343 10.53 -23.95 -11.33
CA SER A 343 10.41 -25.38 -11.09
C SER A 343 11.29 -25.78 -9.93
N SER A 344 10.86 -26.77 -9.18
CA SER A 344 11.64 -27.34 -8.09
C SER A 344 11.97 -28.79 -8.40
N THR A 345 13.20 -29.19 -8.10
CA THR A 345 13.67 -30.58 -8.24
C THR A 345 13.92 -31.16 -6.84
N PRO A 346 13.32 -32.30 -6.50
CA PRO A 346 13.58 -32.96 -5.21
C PRO A 346 15.05 -33.28 -5.00
N ALA A 347 15.47 -33.41 -3.74
CA ALA A 347 16.79 -33.90 -3.39
C ALA A 347 17.03 -35.28 -4.00
N SER A 348 18.26 -35.50 -4.47
CA SER A 348 18.74 -36.78 -5.03
C SER A 348 20.02 -37.22 -4.33
N ALA A 349 20.53 -38.42 -4.65
CA ALA A 349 21.80 -38.91 -4.10
C ALA A 349 22.98 -37.98 -4.47
N ASP A 350 22.95 -37.38 -5.65
CA ASP A 350 24.00 -36.50 -6.15
C ASP A 350 23.83 -35.03 -5.67
N VAL A 351 22.58 -34.62 -5.37
CA VAL A 351 22.24 -33.28 -4.89
C VAL A 351 21.34 -33.44 -3.65
N PRO A 352 21.93 -33.42 -2.44
CA PRO A 352 21.21 -33.77 -1.21
C PRO A 352 20.17 -32.77 -0.74
N PHE A 353 20.03 -31.63 -1.44
CA PHE A 353 19.04 -30.61 -1.15
C PHE A 353 18.15 -30.36 -2.38
N PRO A 354 16.85 -30.03 -2.18
CA PRO A 354 15.99 -29.60 -3.28
C PRO A 354 16.57 -28.36 -3.97
N THR A 355 16.51 -28.32 -5.29
CA THR A 355 16.98 -27.19 -6.08
C THR A 355 15.80 -26.46 -6.72
N GLN A 356 15.94 -25.15 -6.90
CA GLN A 356 14.99 -24.31 -7.60
C GLN A 356 15.61 -23.81 -8.89
N ASN A 357 14.88 -23.93 -9.99
CA ASN A 357 15.25 -23.35 -11.27
C ASN A 357 14.22 -22.26 -11.63
N THR A 358 14.71 -21.07 -11.87
CA THR A 358 13.89 -19.94 -12.33
C THR A 358 14.29 -19.59 -13.75
N ASN A 359 13.31 -19.54 -14.65
CA ASN A 359 13.48 -19.02 -15.99
C ASN A 359 12.61 -17.79 -16.16
N TYR A 360 13.13 -16.74 -16.80
CA TYR A 360 12.41 -15.52 -17.11
C TYR A 360 13.12 -14.78 -18.26
N CYS A 361 12.36 -13.97 -18.95
CA CYS A 361 12.89 -13.00 -19.87
C CYS A 361 12.56 -11.59 -19.38
N MET A 362 13.58 -10.83 -19.07
CA MET A 362 13.48 -9.43 -18.66
C MET A 362 13.93 -8.56 -19.82
N SER A 363 13.14 -7.55 -20.16
CA SER A 363 13.48 -6.60 -21.21
C SER A 363 13.15 -5.19 -20.77
N TYR A 364 14.02 -4.27 -21.11
CA TYR A 364 13.92 -2.86 -20.82
C TYR A 364 14.26 -2.07 -22.06
N VAL A 365 13.45 -1.08 -22.42
CA VAL A 365 13.68 -0.21 -23.56
C VAL A 365 13.56 1.25 -23.15
N MET A 366 14.49 2.06 -23.62
CA MET A 366 14.48 3.51 -23.48
C MET A 366 14.53 4.17 -24.84
N LYS A 367 13.86 5.31 -24.99
CA LYS A 367 13.97 6.14 -26.18
C LYS A 367 15.17 7.09 -26.06
N ILE A 368 16.03 7.06 -27.08
CA ILE A 368 17.20 7.93 -27.17
C ILE A 368 16.75 9.30 -27.67
N ASN A 369 17.29 10.36 -27.07
CA ASN A 369 17.13 11.75 -27.50
C ASN A 369 18.35 12.23 -28.26
N LYS A 370 19.53 12.24 -27.61
CA LYS A 370 20.80 12.61 -28.25
C LYS A 370 21.73 11.40 -28.37
N LYS A 371 21.82 10.84 -29.57
CA LYS A 371 22.65 9.65 -29.84
C LYS A 371 24.12 9.83 -29.45
N SER A 372 24.70 11.03 -29.69
CA SER A 372 26.07 11.32 -29.30
C SER A 372 26.33 11.20 -27.80
N ASN A 373 25.36 11.65 -26.98
CA ASN A 373 25.46 11.55 -25.51
C ASN A 373 25.33 10.10 -25.09
N PHE A 374 24.36 9.36 -25.68
CA PHE A 374 24.19 7.93 -25.43
C PHE A 374 25.48 7.15 -25.81
N ASP A 375 26.10 7.44 -26.97
CA ASP A 375 27.34 6.78 -27.41
C ASP A 375 28.51 7.07 -26.45
N GLN A 376 28.55 8.27 -25.86
CA GLN A 376 29.52 8.58 -24.81
C GLN A 376 29.31 7.70 -23.59
N LEU A 377 28.05 7.52 -23.11
CA LEU A 377 27.72 6.61 -22.01
C LEU A 377 28.12 5.16 -22.33
N MET A 378 27.86 4.71 -23.56
CA MET A 378 28.25 3.37 -23.98
C MET A 378 29.77 3.20 -24.03
N ASN A 379 30.54 4.24 -24.36
CA ASN A 379 31.98 4.19 -24.32
C ASN A 379 32.54 4.03 -22.90
N PHE A 380 31.91 4.64 -21.89
CA PHE A 380 32.28 4.39 -20.50
C PHE A 380 31.94 2.94 -20.10
N ALA A 381 30.76 2.46 -20.48
CA ALA A 381 30.36 1.10 -20.19
C ALA A 381 31.30 0.04 -20.83
N LYS A 382 31.81 0.31 -22.03
CA LYS A 382 32.85 -0.53 -22.67
C LYS A 382 34.13 -0.60 -21.83
N GLN A 383 34.59 0.51 -21.29
CA GLN A 383 35.74 0.53 -20.39
C GLN A 383 35.50 -0.25 -19.08
N ALA A 384 34.25 -0.36 -18.67
CA ALA A 384 33.83 -1.14 -17.50
C ALA A 384 33.62 -2.64 -17.76
N GLY A 385 33.91 -3.14 -18.99
CA GLY A 385 33.93 -4.57 -19.29
C GLY A 385 32.82 -5.08 -20.21
N LEU A 386 32.12 -4.22 -20.97
CA LEU A 386 31.19 -4.68 -22.00
C LEU A 386 31.93 -5.41 -23.13
N GLN A 387 31.42 -6.58 -23.48
CA GLN A 387 31.95 -7.41 -24.58
C GLN A 387 31.13 -7.22 -25.84
N PRO A 388 31.74 -6.98 -27.00
CA PRO A 388 31.00 -6.90 -28.27
C PRO A 388 30.36 -8.25 -28.61
N ILE A 389 29.09 -8.21 -29.04
CA ILE A 389 28.37 -9.38 -29.53
C ILE A 389 27.33 -8.97 -30.59
N GLY A 390 27.43 -9.56 -31.79
CA GLY A 390 26.49 -9.24 -32.87
C GLY A 390 26.38 -7.74 -33.13
N GLU A 391 25.16 -7.19 -33.07
CA GLU A 391 24.87 -5.76 -33.28
C GLU A 391 24.93 -4.92 -31.97
N GLY A 392 25.45 -5.47 -30.88
CA GLY A 392 25.48 -4.78 -29.59
C GLY A 392 26.57 -5.27 -28.66
N TYR A 393 26.26 -5.28 -27.40
CA TYR A 393 27.18 -5.61 -26.30
C TYR A 393 26.53 -6.58 -25.32
N MET A 394 27.38 -7.35 -24.66
CA MET A 394 27.02 -8.22 -23.55
C MET A 394 27.76 -7.78 -22.28
N LEU A 395 27.04 -7.69 -21.18
CA LEU A 395 27.59 -7.52 -19.84
C LEU A 395 27.41 -8.86 -19.10
N PRO A 396 28.46 -9.62 -18.82
CA PRO A 396 28.37 -10.78 -17.93
C PRO A 396 28.03 -10.33 -16.51
N VAL A 397 26.97 -10.87 -15.92
CA VAL A 397 26.54 -10.57 -14.54
C VAL A 397 26.97 -11.69 -13.59
N SER A 398 26.89 -12.94 -14.06
CA SER A 398 27.33 -14.14 -13.36
C SER A 398 27.88 -15.17 -14.35
N ALA A 399 28.26 -16.34 -13.87
CA ALA A 399 28.71 -17.43 -14.73
C ALA A 399 27.65 -17.90 -15.75
N HIS A 400 26.36 -17.66 -15.44
CA HIS A 400 25.24 -18.13 -16.26
C HIS A 400 24.31 -17.00 -16.74
N ASP A 401 24.49 -15.78 -16.22
CA ASP A 401 23.61 -14.65 -16.53
C ASP A 401 24.38 -13.53 -17.21
N SER A 402 23.77 -12.99 -18.26
CA SER A 402 24.29 -11.84 -19.00
C SER A 402 23.16 -10.88 -19.34
N VAL A 403 23.50 -9.60 -19.48
CA VAL A 403 22.61 -8.58 -20.00
C VAL A 403 23.12 -8.18 -21.39
N PHE A 404 22.26 -8.28 -22.38
CA PHE A 404 22.50 -7.84 -23.74
C PHE A 404 22.03 -6.40 -23.91
N ILE A 405 22.87 -5.55 -24.48
CA ILE A 405 22.60 -4.12 -24.70
C ILE A 405 22.71 -3.86 -26.20
N LEU A 406 21.55 -3.60 -26.81
CA LEU A 406 21.45 -3.27 -28.22
C LEU A 406 20.93 -1.84 -28.39
N SER A 407 21.38 -1.14 -29.42
CA SER A 407 20.88 0.21 -29.67
C SER A 407 20.92 0.58 -31.16
N ASN A 408 19.99 1.42 -31.57
CA ASN A 408 20.01 2.14 -32.83
C ASN A 408 19.98 3.66 -32.58
N ASN A 409 19.54 4.46 -33.54
CA ASN A 409 19.47 5.91 -33.36
C ASN A 409 18.39 6.35 -32.39
N ASP A 410 17.30 5.56 -32.23
CA ASP A 410 16.09 5.94 -31.54
C ASP A 410 15.90 5.20 -30.22
N TYR A 411 16.46 3.98 -30.06
CA TYR A 411 16.21 3.10 -28.95
C TYR A 411 17.47 2.47 -28.37
N ALA A 412 17.50 2.33 -27.06
CA ALA A 412 18.41 1.48 -26.31
C ALA A 412 17.60 0.36 -25.63
N VAL A 413 17.99 -0.89 -25.86
CA VAL A 413 17.32 -2.08 -25.37
C VAL A 413 18.27 -2.89 -24.50
N PHE A 414 17.80 -3.31 -23.34
CA PHE A 414 18.51 -4.17 -22.40
C PHE A 414 17.67 -5.42 -22.16
N SER A 415 18.26 -6.60 -22.29
CA SER A 415 17.55 -7.85 -21.99
C SER A 415 18.53 -8.93 -21.55
N ASN A 416 18.05 -9.87 -20.73
CA ASN A 416 18.80 -11.08 -20.39
C ASN A 416 18.74 -12.16 -21.49
N LYS A 417 18.04 -11.88 -22.61
CA LYS A 417 17.95 -12.76 -23.78
C LYS A 417 18.23 -11.95 -25.06
N TYR A 418 19.32 -12.30 -25.76
CA TYR A 418 19.70 -11.60 -27.01
C TYR A 418 18.58 -11.55 -28.07
N PRO A 419 17.86 -12.68 -28.37
CA PRO A 419 16.79 -12.63 -29.37
C PRO A 419 15.67 -11.65 -29.02
N ASN A 420 15.34 -11.51 -27.75
CA ASN A 420 14.32 -10.55 -27.30
C ASN A 420 14.79 -9.11 -27.46
N ALA A 421 16.04 -8.82 -27.08
CA ALA A 421 16.62 -7.50 -27.29
C ALA A 421 16.59 -7.10 -28.78
N SER A 422 16.98 -8.01 -29.68
CA SER A 422 16.96 -7.78 -31.12
C SER A 422 15.53 -7.58 -31.66
N ASN A 423 14.58 -8.41 -31.25
CA ASN A 423 13.18 -8.27 -31.67
C ASN A 423 12.58 -6.93 -31.23
N ILE A 424 12.86 -6.46 -30.02
CA ILE A 424 12.40 -5.17 -29.52
C ILE A 424 13.05 -4.03 -30.31
N LEU A 425 14.37 -4.09 -30.53
CA LEU A 425 15.11 -3.06 -31.24
C LEU A 425 14.61 -2.87 -32.68
N HIS A 426 14.35 -3.98 -33.39
CA HIS A 426 13.87 -3.96 -34.78
C HIS A 426 12.34 -3.86 -34.90
N GLY A 427 11.60 -3.84 -33.81
CA GLY A 427 10.13 -3.73 -33.81
C GLY A 427 9.43 -4.98 -34.34
N ASN A 428 10.05 -6.17 -34.23
CA ASN A 428 9.45 -7.43 -34.68
C ASN A 428 8.22 -7.85 -33.85
N ASN A 429 8.06 -7.26 -32.65
CA ASN A 429 6.89 -7.44 -31.79
C ASN A 429 5.81 -6.37 -32.02
N GLN A 430 5.94 -5.52 -33.03
CA GLN A 430 5.11 -4.34 -33.24
C GLN A 430 3.61 -4.68 -33.26
N GLY A 431 2.84 -3.97 -32.46
CA GLY A 431 1.41 -4.15 -32.32
C GLY A 431 0.95 -5.25 -31.35
N GLN A 432 1.83 -6.16 -30.92
CA GLN A 432 1.43 -7.26 -30.03
C GLN A 432 1.00 -6.77 -28.66
N ALA A 433 1.82 -6.01 -27.96
CA ALA A 433 1.48 -5.47 -26.65
C ALA A 433 0.43 -4.35 -26.72
N ALA A 434 0.48 -3.51 -27.77
CA ALA A 434 -0.50 -2.44 -27.97
C ALA A 434 -1.92 -2.95 -28.18
N ASN A 435 -2.10 -4.16 -28.72
CA ASN A 435 -3.41 -4.79 -28.94
C ASN A 435 -3.89 -5.63 -27.75
N SER A 436 -3.11 -5.75 -26.69
CA SER A 436 -3.52 -6.48 -25.49
C SER A 436 -4.47 -5.65 -24.62
N ALA A 437 -5.29 -6.33 -23.80
CA ALA A 437 -6.13 -5.67 -22.78
C ALA A 437 -5.30 -4.84 -21.79
N MET A 438 -4.00 -5.12 -21.67
CA MET A 438 -3.03 -4.37 -20.86
C MET A 438 -2.77 -2.98 -21.41
N ALA A 439 -2.69 -2.84 -22.75
CA ALA A 439 -2.44 -1.54 -23.39
C ALA A 439 -3.52 -0.51 -23.05
N ALA A 440 -4.77 -0.95 -22.86
CA ALA A 440 -5.86 -0.08 -22.48
C ALA A 440 -5.66 0.57 -21.10
N ASN A 441 -4.97 -0.12 -20.16
CA ASN A 441 -4.65 0.42 -18.84
C ASN A 441 -3.40 1.32 -18.84
N ILE A 442 -2.58 1.23 -19.88
CA ILE A 442 -1.32 1.97 -19.99
C ILE A 442 -1.51 3.29 -20.74
N ASP A 443 -2.44 3.28 -21.71
CA ASP A 443 -2.65 4.43 -22.58
C ASP A 443 -3.23 5.63 -21.83
N GLY A 444 -2.69 6.80 -22.11
CA GLY A 444 -3.19 8.07 -21.57
C GLY A 444 -2.63 8.47 -20.20
N HIS A 445 -1.68 7.71 -19.63
CA HIS A 445 -1.08 7.98 -18.33
C HIS A 445 0.43 8.20 -18.43
N PRO A 446 1.02 9.06 -17.56
CA PRO A 446 2.48 9.20 -17.44
C PRO A 446 3.17 7.96 -16.90
N PHE A 447 2.47 7.15 -16.10
CA PHE A 447 2.94 5.91 -15.52
C PHE A 447 1.84 4.86 -15.58
N ALA A 448 2.20 3.63 -15.92
CA ALA A 448 1.31 2.48 -15.80
C ALA A 448 2.07 1.19 -15.55
N MET A 449 1.45 0.30 -14.79
CA MET A 449 1.96 -1.04 -14.49
C MET A 449 0.83 -2.04 -14.62
N PHE A 450 1.14 -3.21 -15.13
CA PHE A 450 0.26 -4.36 -15.20
C PHE A 450 1.00 -5.62 -14.79
N ILE A 451 0.36 -6.46 -13.98
CA ILE A 451 0.88 -7.76 -13.54
C ILE A 451 -0.20 -8.81 -13.80
N ASP A 452 0.11 -9.81 -14.62
CA ASP A 452 -0.75 -10.97 -14.81
C ASP A 452 -0.46 -12.02 -13.73
N ILE A 453 -1.20 -11.94 -12.64
CA ILE A 453 -1.02 -12.84 -11.50
C ILE A 453 -1.38 -14.27 -11.88
N GLN A 454 -2.47 -14.45 -12.64
CA GLN A 454 -2.99 -15.75 -12.96
C GLN A 454 -2.04 -16.54 -13.89
N GLU A 455 -1.49 -15.89 -14.90
CA GLU A 455 -0.54 -16.55 -15.81
C GLU A 455 0.81 -16.80 -15.12
N THR A 456 1.27 -15.85 -14.31
CA THR A 456 2.53 -15.99 -13.54
C THR A 456 2.45 -17.15 -12.55
N ILE A 457 1.42 -17.23 -11.73
CA ILE A 457 1.29 -18.27 -10.69
C ILE A 457 1.14 -19.66 -11.30
N LYS A 458 0.49 -19.82 -12.46
CA LYS A 458 0.34 -21.14 -13.13
C LYS A 458 1.68 -21.77 -13.51
N LYS A 459 2.69 -20.97 -13.80
CA LYS A 459 4.04 -21.39 -14.22
C LYS A 459 4.99 -21.65 -13.05
N ILE A 460 4.52 -21.44 -11.81
CA ILE A 460 5.33 -21.62 -10.60
C ILE A 460 5.03 -23.01 -10.01
N ASP A 461 6.03 -23.88 -9.98
CA ASP A 461 5.99 -25.18 -9.29
C ASP A 461 7.05 -25.23 -8.19
N LEU A 462 6.58 -25.14 -6.96
CA LEU A 462 7.40 -25.18 -5.75
C LEU A 462 7.14 -26.47 -4.93
N SER A 463 6.51 -27.48 -5.53
CA SER A 463 6.07 -28.71 -4.84
C SER A 463 7.18 -29.47 -4.14
N ALA A 464 8.41 -29.43 -4.68
CA ALA A 464 9.56 -30.13 -4.07
C ALA A 464 10.21 -29.39 -2.88
N VAL A 465 9.93 -28.09 -2.72
CA VAL A 465 10.53 -27.23 -1.68
C VAL A 465 9.52 -26.72 -0.66
N MET A 466 8.24 -26.82 -0.97
CA MET A 466 7.14 -26.46 -0.06
C MET A 466 6.72 -27.64 0.79
N SER A 467 6.32 -27.38 2.02
CA SER A 467 5.55 -28.35 2.78
C SER A 467 4.22 -28.65 2.06
N PRO A 468 3.64 -29.86 2.21
CA PRO A 468 2.33 -30.18 1.62
C PRO A 468 1.24 -29.15 1.95
N GLN A 469 1.35 -28.50 3.08
CA GLN A 469 0.47 -27.45 3.56
C GLN A 469 0.66 -26.14 2.79
N ASP A 470 1.90 -25.66 2.70
CA ASP A 470 2.20 -24.42 1.98
C ASP A 470 1.83 -24.55 0.51
N ALA A 471 2.04 -25.75 -0.07
CA ALA A 471 1.58 -26.10 -1.40
C ALA A 471 0.04 -26.04 -1.52
N GLY A 472 -0.69 -26.47 -0.48
CA GLY A 472 -2.15 -26.33 -0.41
C GLY A 472 -2.60 -24.88 -0.44
N ILE A 473 -2.02 -24.03 0.41
CA ILE A 473 -2.30 -22.58 0.47
C ILE A 473 -1.94 -21.91 -0.86
N PHE A 474 -0.80 -22.25 -1.43
CA PHE A 474 -0.36 -21.71 -2.71
C PHE A 474 -1.32 -22.08 -3.86
N ASN A 475 -1.78 -23.33 -3.89
CA ASN A 475 -2.74 -23.78 -4.90
C ASN A 475 -4.11 -23.09 -4.76
N GLU A 476 -4.57 -22.84 -3.53
CA GLU A 476 -5.78 -22.06 -3.29
C GLU A 476 -5.65 -20.61 -3.79
N SER A 477 -4.48 -20.00 -3.63
CA SER A 477 -4.24 -18.62 -4.09
C SER A 477 -4.12 -18.48 -5.61
N ARG A 478 -3.77 -19.56 -6.33
CA ARG A 478 -3.63 -19.57 -7.80
C ARG A 478 -4.88 -19.12 -8.57
N ASN A 479 -6.05 -19.37 -7.99
CA ASN A 479 -7.32 -19.08 -8.64
C ASN A 479 -8.04 -17.86 -8.05
N LEU A 480 -7.39 -17.13 -7.17
CA LEU A 480 -8.01 -15.97 -6.49
C LEU A 480 -7.98 -14.73 -7.36
N LEU A 481 -6.81 -14.38 -7.88
CA LEU A 481 -6.59 -13.12 -8.62
C LEU A 481 -6.32 -13.41 -10.11
N THR A 482 -6.79 -12.50 -10.95
CA THR A 482 -6.42 -12.50 -12.39
C THR A 482 -5.22 -11.58 -12.62
N ASN A 483 -5.35 -10.31 -12.28
CA ASN A 483 -4.31 -9.32 -12.52
C ASN A 483 -4.38 -8.16 -11.52
N ILE A 484 -3.30 -7.39 -11.49
CA ILE A 484 -3.21 -6.10 -10.82
C ILE A 484 -2.82 -5.08 -11.87
N SER A 485 -3.55 -3.96 -11.92
CA SER A 485 -3.20 -2.80 -12.73
C SER A 485 -3.04 -1.55 -11.87
N PHE A 486 -2.10 -0.71 -12.28
CA PHE A 486 -1.84 0.58 -11.66
C PHE A 486 -1.55 1.58 -12.77
N ASN A 487 -2.19 2.75 -12.73
CA ASN A 487 -1.95 3.83 -13.66
C ASN A 487 -2.04 5.18 -12.94
N GLY A 488 -1.42 6.20 -13.53
CA GLY A 488 -1.44 7.53 -12.94
C GLY A 488 -0.21 8.35 -13.29
N GLY A 489 0.13 9.26 -12.38
CA GLY A 489 1.23 10.20 -12.57
C GLY A 489 0.75 11.58 -13.04
N GLU A 490 -0.55 11.77 -13.29
CA GLU A 490 -1.10 13.06 -13.65
C GLU A 490 -1.06 14.01 -12.45
N PHE A 491 -0.57 15.21 -12.70
CA PHE A 491 -0.60 16.28 -11.72
C PHE A 491 -1.87 17.12 -11.87
N LYS A 492 -2.76 17.04 -10.88
CA LYS A 492 -4.03 17.79 -10.86
C LYS A 492 -4.29 18.37 -9.48
N ASN A 493 -4.69 19.64 -9.43
CA ASN A 493 -5.09 20.32 -8.18
C ASN A 493 -4.01 20.26 -7.06
N GLY A 494 -2.74 20.44 -7.42
CA GLY A 494 -1.62 20.45 -6.47
C GLY A 494 -1.20 19.07 -5.97
N ALA A 495 -1.56 18.00 -6.69
CA ALA A 495 -1.24 16.63 -6.28
C ALA A 495 -1.05 15.70 -7.48
N MET A 496 -0.20 14.70 -7.32
CA MET A 496 -0.10 13.55 -8.22
C MET A 496 -1.21 12.56 -7.91
N GLN A 497 -1.87 12.05 -8.94
CA GLN A 497 -2.97 11.10 -8.80
C GLN A 497 -2.61 9.76 -9.42
N ALA A 498 -3.09 8.68 -8.82
CA ALA A 498 -2.96 7.34 -9.36
C ALA A 498 -4.18 6.49 -8.99
N HIS A 499 -4.43 5.48 -9.80
CA HIS A 499 -5.50 4.51 -9.62
C HIS A 499 -4.93 3.09 -9.68
N MET A 500 -5.50 2.18 -8.87
CA MET A 500 -5.14 0.78 -8.82
C MET A 500 -6.38 -0.10 -8.90
N GLU A 501 -6.28 -1.21 -9.60
CA GLU A 501 -7.28 -2.27 -9.56
C GLU A 501 -6.62 -3.62 -9.26
N ILE A 502 -7.20 -4.37 -8.34
CA ILE A 502 -6.89 -5.78 -8.07
C ILE A 502 -8.10 -6.59 -8.54
N ASN A 503 -7.93 -7.36 -9.60
CA ASN A 503 -9.02 -8.08 -10.25
C ASN A 503 -9.05 -9.54 -9.78
N PHE A 504 -10.23 -9.99 -9.34
CA PHE A 504 -10.49 -11.37 -8.92
C PHE A 504 -10.95 -12.23 -10.11
N THR A 505 -10.73 -13.53 -10.00
CA THR A 505 -11.20 -14.49 -10.98
C THR A 505 -12.73 -14.55 -11.02
N ASN A 506 -13.38 -14.52 -9.86
CA ASN A 506 -14.84 -14.43 -9.77
C ASN A 506 -15.27 -12.96 -9.87
N LYS A 507 -15.80 -12.57 -11.04
CA LYS A 507 -16.22 -11.20 -11.34
C LYS A 507 -17.60 -10.83 -10.81
N ASP A 508 -18.41 -11.82 -10.44
CA ASP A 508 -19.81 -11.62 -10.06
C ASP A 508 -20.00 -11.51 -8.54
N GLU A 509 -19.02 -11.93 -7.77
CA GLU A 509 -19.04 -11.90 -6.32
C GLU A 509 -18.46 -10.60 -5.75
N SER A 510 -18.93 -10.19 -4.59
CA SER A 510 -18.31 -9.11 -3.83
C SER A 510 -16.88 -9.47 -3.42
N SER A 511 -15.91 -8.61 -3.76
CA SER A 511 -14.48 -8.86 -3.47
C SER A 511 -14.21 -9.05 -1.97
N ILE A 512 -14.97 -8.41 -1.09
CA ILE A 512 -14.84 -8.63 0.36
C ILE A 512 -15.30 -10.03 0.78
N LEU A 513 -16.35 -10.58 0.16
CA LEU A 513 -16.79 -11.96 0.40
C LEU A 513 -15.76 -12.96 -0.13
N THR A 514 -15.24 -12.73 -1.33
CA THR A 514 -14.16 -13.53 -1.93
C THR A 514 -12.93 -13.56 -1.01
N LEU A 515 -12.53 -12.41 -0.44
CA LEU A 515 -11.39 -12.35 0.50
C LEU A 515 -11.67 -13.07 1.82
N LEU A 516 -12.88 -12.95 2.36
CA LEU A 516 -13.26 -13.66 3.59
C LEU A 516 -13.29 -15.16 3.37
N ASP A 517 -13.86 -15.64 2.26
CA ASP A 517 -13.88 -17.06 1.90
C ASP A 517 -12.45 -17.60 1.71
N PHE A 518 -11.61 -16.87 0.99
CA PHE A 518 -10.21 -17.21 0.83
C PHE A 518 -9.47 -17.30 2.16
N GLY A 519 -9.65 -16.31 3.03
CA GLY A 519 -9.04 -16.31 4.36
C GLY A 519 -9.55 -17.48 5.23
N MET A 520 -10.82 -17.89 5.11
CA MET A 520 -11.34 -19.08 5.78
C MET A 520 -10.64 -20.35 5.29
N ARG A 521 -10.46 -20.51 3.98
CA ARG A 521 -9.78 -21.67 3.39
C ARG A 521 -8.30 -21.75 3.82
N ILE A 522 -7.62 -20.60 3.86
CA ILE A 522 -6.24 -20.54 4.41
C ILE A 522 -6.20 -20.93 5.87
N SER A 523 -7.13 -20.43 6.69
CA SER A 523 -7.20 -20.78 8.11
C SER A 523 -7.40 -22.29 8.30
N ASP A 524 -8.27 -22.91 7.48
CA ASP A 524 -8.51 -24.36 7.50
C ASP A 524 -7.26 -25.17 7.11
N ALA A 525 -6.56 -24.71 6.07
CA ALA A 525 -5.31 -25.34 5.64
C ALA A 525 -4.24 -25.26 6.74
N MET A 526 -4.11 -24.12 7.40
CA MET A 526 -3.17 -23.93 8.53
C MET A 526 -3.52 -24.77 9.75
N GLU A 527 -4.80 -24.96 10.06
CA GLU A 527 -5.26 -25.80 11.19
C GLU A 527 -4.94 -27.27 10.93
N LYS A 528 -5.31 -27.79 9.77
CA LYS A 528 -5.02 -29.18 9.36
C LYS A 528 -3.53 -29.51 9.43
N SER A 529 -2.68 -28.55 9.11
CA SER A 529 -1.24 -28.72 9.20
C SER A 529 -0.72 -28.81 10.62
N ARG A 530 -1.20 -27.94 11.49
CA ARG A 530 -0.81 -28.00 12.91
C ARG A 530 -1.20 -29.35 13.52
N GLU A 531 -2.38 -29.86 13.15
CA GLU A 531 -2.83 -31.19 13.59
C GLU A 531 -1.92 -32.30 13.05
N SER A 532 -1.53 -32.22 11.78
CA SER A 532 -0.60 -33.19 11.17
C SER A 532 0.79 -33.14 11.82
N GLN A 533 1.32 -31.95 12.07
CA GLN A 533 2.62 -31.81 12.76
C GLN A 533 2.57 -32.32 14.19
N LYS A 534 1.45 -32.07 14.90
CA LYS A 534 1.26 -32.58 16.26
C LYS A 534 1.18 -34.10 16.26
N ALA A 535 0.47 -34.72 15.33
CA ALA A 535 0.37 -36.17 15.19
C ALA A 535 1.75 -36.82 14.91
N VAL A 536 2.57 -36.16 14.06
CA VAL A 536 3.95 -36.62 13.79
C VAL A 536 4.83 -36.52 15.03
N MET A 537 4.74 -35.42 15.80
CA MET A 537 5.51 -35.28 17.06
C MET A 537 5.08 -36.29 18.12
N ASP A 538 3.79 -36.56 18.25
CA ASP A 538 3.24 -37.51 19.22
C ASP A 538 3.67 -38.94 18.86
N THR A 539 3.72 -39.32 17.58
CA THR A 539 4.22 -40.63 17.14
C THR A 539 5.74 -40.77 17.32
N THR A 540 6.51 -39.71 17.13
CA THR A 540 7.95 -39.71 17.35
C THR A 540 8.29 -39.83 18.84
N ASN A 541 7.53 -39.15 19.72
CA ASN A 541 7.72 -39.26 21.17
C ASN A 541 7.26 -40.60 21.77
N GLN A 542 6.44 -41.40 21.06
CA GLN A 542 6.06 -42.77 21.47
C GLN A 542 7.05 -43.83 20.99
N ALA A 543 7.94 -43.48 20.07
CA ALA A 543 8.94 -44.39 19.50
C ALA A 543 10.31 -44.34 20.22
N PHE A 544 10.46 -43.44 21.19
CA PHE A 544 11.59 -43.33 22.12
C PHE A 544 11.09 -43.58 23.56
#